data_1aba1104a9e7ac5c2f6387cf1de32079
#
_entry.id   1aba1104a9e7ac5c2f6387cf1de32079
#
_cell.length_a   1.000
_cell.length_b   1.000
_cell.length_c   1.000
_cell.angle_alpha   90.00
_cell.angle_beta   90.00
_cell.angle_gamma   90.00
#
_symmetry.space_group_name_H-M   'P 1'
#
loop_
_entity.id
_entity.type
_entity.pdbx_description
1 polymer ?
#
loop_
_entity_poly.entity_id
_entity_poly.type
_entity_poly.pdbx_seq_one_letter_code
_entity_poly.pdbx_strand_id
1 'polypeptide(L)'
;MPTSLRSFFLGVLATLVLLAVGVLAFVWSGRYDMGADAPHTRPVFALMQTMRERSIRAHAADLVVPDLSDPQLVLKGAGQYAAMCTQCHLSPVMTDSEIRPGLYPQPPNLSRVRVDPKQAFWAIKHGIKMSAMPAWGASHDDATIWSMVAFLQKLPGMSAQEYKDIVARAPPDEDMDMGAEAAAPAPPHHDNGGAPDAH
;
A
#
# COMPACT_ATOMS: atom_id res chain seq x y z
N MET A 1 2.88 -45.73 29.05
CA MET A 1 2.80 -45.44 27.58
C MET A 1 3.80 -46.37 26.90
N PRO A 2 3.44 -47.10 25.83
CA PRO A 2 4.37 -47.97 25.13
C PRO A 2 5.57 -47.18 24.61
N THR A 3 6.75 -47.74 24.73
CA THR A 3 8.03 -47.12 24.34
C THR A 3 8.03 -46.56 22.88
N SER A 4 7.28 -47.21 21.98
CA SER A 4 7.12 -46.79 20.59
C SER A 4 6.42 -45.45 20.44
N LEU A 5 5.42 -45.12 21.26
CA LEU A 5 4.68 -43.87 21.17
C LEU A 5 5.54 -42.68 21.65
N ARG A 6 6.33 -42.87 22.73
CA ARG A 6 7.29 -41.85 23.19
C ARG A 6 8.36 -41.57 22.13
N SER A 7 8.91 -42.60 21.51
CA SER A 7 9.92 -42.46 20.46
C SER A 7 9.35 -41.74 19.21
N PHE A 8 8.11 -42.02 18.84
CA PHE A 8 7.42 -41.33 17.77
C PHE A 8 7.28 -39.82 18.06
N PHE A 9 6.76 -39.43 19.23
CA PHE A 9 6.63 -38.02 19.59
C PHE A 9 7.97 -37.31 19.73
N LEU A 10 9.00 -37.99 20.25
CA LEU A 10 10.36 -37.43 20.29
C LEU A 10 10.93 -37.22 18.90
N GLY A 11 10.68 -38.11 17.95
CA GLY A 11 11.10 -37.97 16.55
C GLY A 11 10.39 -36.79 15.89
N VAL A 12 9.07 -36.64 16.06
CA VAL A 12 8.30 -35.51 15.55
C VAL A 12 8.81 -34.19 16.15
N LEU A 13 9.02 -34.15 17.48
CA LEU A 13 9.53 -32.92 18.12
C LEU A 13 10.93 -32.56 17.61
N ALA A 14 11.83 -33.54 17.51
CA ALA A 14 13.18 -33.28 16.97
C ALA A 14 13.14 -32.75 15.54
N THR A 15 12.28 -33.30 14.68
CA THR A 15 12.09 -32.80 13.31
C THR A 15 11.58 -31.37 13.30
N LEU A 16 10.58 -31.04 14.13
CA LEU A 16 10.05 -29.67 14.22
C LEU A 16 11.11 -28.68 14.73
N VAL A 17 11.90 -29.07 15.71
CA VAL A 17 13.02 -28.25 16.22
C VAL A 17 14.07 -28.02 15.13
N LEU A 18 14.46 -29.03 14.39
CA LEU A 18 15.42 -28.92 13.29
C LEU A 18 14.89 -28.00 12.18
N LEU A 19 13.62 -28.14 11.83
CA LEU A 19 12.98 -27.23 10.84
C LEU A 19 12.98 -25.79 11.35
N ALA A 20 12.60 -25.56 12.61
CA ALA A 20 12.59 -24.22 13.20
C ALA A 20 14.00 -23.60 13.23
N VAL A 21 15.01 -24.38 13.63
CA VAL A 21 16.42 -23.94 13.60
C VAL A 21 16.87 -23.63 12.17
N GLY A 22 16.50 -24.47 11.20
CA GLY A 22 16.81 -24.23 9.78
C GLY A 22 16.19 -22.94 9.25
N VAL A 23 14.93 -22.67 9.57
CA VAL A 23 14.25 -21.42 9.19
C VAL A 23 14.92 -20.22 9.87
N LEU A 24 15.21 -20.28 11.16
CA LEU A 24 15.90 -19.21 11.87
C LEU A 24 17.30 -18.94 11.28
N ALA A 25 18.07 -19.99 11.02
CA ALA A 25 19.39 -19.87 10.40
C ALA A 25 19.29 -19.25 8.99
N PHE A 26 18.29 -19.63 8.20
CA PHE A 26 18.02 -19.03 6.89
C PHE A 26 17.69 -17.54 7.00
N VAL A 27 16.77 -17.16 7.91
CA VAL A 27 16.42 -15.75 8.17
C VAL A 27 17.64 -14.93 8.60
N TRP A 28 18.43 -15.48 9.54
CA TRP A 28 19.64 -14.80 10.05
C TRP A 28 20.77 -14.73 9.03
N SER A 29 20.79 -15.61 8.03
CA SER A 29 21.85 -15.65 7.01
C SER A 29 21.86 -14.46 6.06
N GLY A 30 20.79 -13.68 5.99
CA GLY A 30 20.64 -12.58 5.02
C GLY A 30 20.63 -13.01 3.54
N ARG A 31 20.48 -14.33 3.27
CA ARG A 31 20.53 -14.86 1.90
C ARG A 31 19.30 -14.53 1.06
N TYR A 32 18.17 -14.23 1.71
CA TYR A 32 16.97 -13.85 0.99
C TYR A 32 17.05 -12.36 0.65
N ASP A 33 17.06 -12.05 -0.65
CA ASP A 33 17.12 -10.68 -1.14
C ASP A 33 15.79 -9.98 -0.90
N MET A 34 15.84 -8.85 -0.21
CA MET A 34 14.69 -7.97 0.10
C MET A 34 14.70 -6.69 -0.76
N GLY A 35 15.60 -6.57 -1.74
CA GLY A 35 15.64 -5.47 -2.68
C GLY A 35 14.39 -5.43 -3.55
N ALA A 36 13.87 -4.23 -3.84
CA ALA A 36 12.69 -4.08 -4.69
C ALA A 36 12.96 -4.40 -6.17
N ASP A 37 14.21 -4.41 -6.58
CA ASP A 37 14.69 -4.80 -7.91
C ASP A 37 14.88 -6.33 -8.06
N ALA A 38 14.85 -7.07 -6.95
CA ALA A 38 14.93 -8.52 -6.92
C ALA A 38 13.53 -9.14 -6.65
N PRO A 39 12.84 -9.68 -7.67
CA PRO A 39 11.50 -10.22 -7.49
C PRO A 39 11.49 -11.43 -6.56
N HIS A 40 10.50 -11.53 -5.71
CA HIS A 40 10.27 -12.72 -4.88
C HIS A 40 10.18 -14.00 -5.74
N THR A 41 10.55 -15.14 -5.16
CA THR A 41 10.25 -16.43 -5.79
C THR A 41 8.74 -16.57 -6.00
N ARG A 42 8.33 -17.29 -7.05
CA ARG A 42 6.90 -17.46 -7.38
C ARG A 42 6.02 -17.90 -6.23
N PRO A 43 6.42 -18.87 -5.38
CA PRO A 43 5.59 -19.27 -4.23
C PRO A 43 5.43 -18.16 -3.18
N VAL A 44 6.51 -17.43 -2.88
CA VAL A 44 6.48 -16.33 -1.91
C VAL A 44 5.58 -15.20 -2.44
N PHE A 45 5.75 -14.83 -3.70
CA PHE A 45 4.90 -13.82 -4.34
C PHE A 45 3.42 -14.21 -4.31
N ALA A 46 3.09 -15.45 -4.70
CA ALA A 46 1.72 -15.94 -4.71
C ALA A 46 1.09 -15.96 -3.30
N LEU A 47 1.86 -16.35 -2.29
CA LEU A 47 1.41 -16.31 -0.89
C LEU A 47 1.11 -14.88 -0.44
N MET A 48 2.04 -13.95 -0.64
CA MET A 48 1.89 -12.54 -0.25
C MET A 48 0.72 -11.88 -0.99
N GLN A 49 0.60 -12.14 -2.29
CA GLN A 49 -0.52 -11.62 -3.08
C GLN A 49 -1.86 -12.16 -2.57
N THR A 50 -1.97 -13.47 -2.34
CA THR A 50 -3.20 -14.09 -1.82
C THR A 50 -3.57 -13.52 -0.46
N MET A 51 -2.60 -13.37 0.45
CA MET A 51 -2.84 -12.78 1.77
C MET A 51 -3.35 -11.34 1.65
N ARG A 52 -2.73 -10.51 0.81
CA ARG A 52 -3.14 -9.12 0.56
C ARG A 52 -4.56 -9.05 0.02
N GLU A 53 -4.86 -9.79 -1.04
CA GLU A 53 -6.18 -9.75 -1.68
C GLU A 53 -7.30 -10.26 -0.74
N ARG A 54 -7.04 -11.32 0.02
CA ARG A 54 -8.01 -11.85 0.98
C ARG A 54 -8.19 -10.90 2.16
N SER A 55 -7.12 -10.29 2.65
CA SER A 55 -7.19 -9.30 3.73
C SER A 55 -8.01 -8.08 3.31
N ILE A 56 -7.70 -7.47 2.17
CA ILE A 56 -8.46 -6.32 1.65
C ILE A 56 -9.94 -6.68 1.50
N ARG A 57 -10.25 -7.81 0.87
CA ARG A 57 -11.63 -8.24 0.65
C ARG A 57 -12.38 -8.47 1.96
N ALA A 58 -11.75 -9.11 2.94
CA ALA A 58 -12.38 -9.40 4.22
C ALA A 58 -12.69 -8.12 5.02
N HIS A 59 -11.72 -7.20 5.09
CA HIS A 59 -11.90 -5.96 5.85
C HIS A 59 -12.78 -4.92 5.13
N ALA A 60 -12.90 -5.01 3.81
CA ALA A 60 -13.76 -4.14 3.04
C ALA A 60 -15.23 -4.62 2.97
N ALA A 61 -15.52 -5.85 3.40
CA ALA A 61 -16.82 -6.50 3.17
C ALA A 61 -18.01 -5.68 3.71
N ASP A 62 -17.88 -5.17 4.93
CA ASP A 62 -18.97 -4.48 5.65
C ASP A 62 -19.03 -2.98 5.39
N LEU A 63 -18.13 -2.43 4.55
CA LEU A 63 -18.16 -1.01 4.20
C LEU A 63 -19.44 -0.67 3.43
N VAL A 64 -20.07 0.43 3.82
CA VAL A 64 -21.21 1.00 3.10
C VAL A 64 -20.69 2.01 2.09
N VAL A 65 -20.97 1.78 0.81
CA VAL A 65 -20.56 2.68 -0.27
C VAL A 65 -21.56 3.82 -0.36
N PRO A 66 -21.13 5.10 -0.25
CA PRO A 66 -22.01 6.24 -0.47
C PRO A 66 -22.37 6.40 -1.95
N ASP A 67 -23.19 7.39 -2.27
CA ASP A 67 -23.43 7.74 -3.66
C ASP A 67 -22.15 8.32 -4.30
N LEU A 68 -21.55 7.55 -5.20
CA LEU A 68 -20.33 7.93 -5.93
C LEU A 68 -20.62 8.66 -7.26
N SER A 69 -21.90 8.96 -7.55
CA SER A 69 -22.29 9.62 -8.80
C SER A 69 -22.26 11.14 -8.73
N ASP A 70 -22.17 11.73 -7.53
CA ASP A 70 -22.12 13.17 -7.31
C ASP A 70 -20.95 13.80 -8.09
N PRO A 71 -21.22 14.73 -9.02
CA PRO A 71 -20.19 15.39 -9.81
C PRO A 71 -19.18 16.19 -8.97
N GLN A 72 -19.58 16.73 -7.82
CA GLN A 72 -18.68 17.50 -6.96
C GLN A 72 -17.71 16.55 -6.24
N LEU A 73 -18.20 15.39 -5.80
CA LEU A 73 -17.37 14.35 -5.20
C LEU A 73 -16.33 13.85 -6.22
N VAL A 74 -16.76 13.57 -7.46
CA VAL A 74 -15.87 13.14 -8.54
C VAL A 74 -14.83 14.22 -8.86
N LEU A 75 -15.23 15.50 -8.87
CA LEU A 75 -14.36 16.62 -9.17
C LEU A 75 -13.27 16.81 -8.09
N LYS A 76 -13.64 16.76 -6.80
CA LYS A 76 -12.69 16.77 -5.68
C LYS A 76 -11.71 15.59 -5.81
N GLY A 77 -12.23 14.41 -6.05
CA GLY A 77 -11.40 13.20 -6.21
C GLY A 77 -10.43 13.25 -7.38
N ALA A 78 -10.76 13.96 -8.46
CA ALA A 78 -9.85 14.16 -9.59
C ALA A 78 -8.63 14.99 -9.20
N GLY A 79 -8.81 16.05 -8.40
CA GLY A 79 -7.72 16.86 -7.86
C GLY A 79 -6.81 16.04 -6.92
N GLN A 80 -7.41 15.34 -5.97
CA GLN A 80 -6.69 14.46 -5.04
C GLN A 80 -5.87 13.38 -5.77
N TYR A 81 -6.48 12.73 -6.77
CA TYR A 81 -5.79 11.73 -7.57
C TYR A 81 -4.61 12.32 -8.35
N ALA A 82 -4.79 13.48 -8.96
CA ALA A 82 -3.74 14.17 -9.72
C ALA A 82 -2.55 14.53 -8.82
N ALA A 83 -2.80 15.00 -7.61
CA ALA A 83 -1.78 15.41 -6.66
C ALA A 83 -0.99 14.23 -6.06
N MET A 84 -1.66 13.13 -5.70
CA MET A 84 -1.06 12.12 -4.81
C MET A 84 -0.87 10.73 -5.44
N CYS A 85 -1.63 10.39 -6.50
CA CYS A 85 -1.71 9.00 -6.95
C CYS A 85 -0.98 8.73 -8.27
N THR A 86 -0.83 9.76 -9.11
CA THR A 86 -0.39 9.61 -10.51
C THR A 86 1.03 9.09 -10.65
N GLN A 87 1.93 9.39 -9.72
CA GLN A 87 3.31 8.94 -9.77
C GLN A 87 3.44 7.41 -9.67
N CYS A 88 2.53 6.78 -8.95
CA CYS A 88 2.50 5.32 -8.80
C CYS A 88 1.47 4.65 -9.71
N HIS A 89 0.27 5.24 -9.83
CA HIS A 89 -0.88 4.61 -10.49
C HIS A 89 -1.15 5.11 -11.91
N LEU A 90 -0.35 6.07 -12.37
CA LEU A 90 -0.44 6.73 -13.67
C LEU A 90 -1.77 7.48 -13.91
N SER A 91 -1.83 8.18 -15.01
CA SER A 91 -3.03 8.85 -15.49
C SER A 91 -3.15 8.67 -17.02
N PRO A 92 -4.28 9.04 -17.65
CA PRO A 92 -4.44 8.92 -19.09
C PRO A 92 -3.41 9.70 -19.92
N VAL A 93 -2.72 10.67 -19.33
CA VAL A 93 -1.67 11.47 -19.99
C VAL A 93 -0.25 10.90 -19.77
N MET A 94 -0.11 9.85 -18.97
CA MET A 94 1.18 9.26 -18.60
C MET A 94 1.33 7.87 -19.16
N THR A 95 2.49 7.57 -19.74
CA THR A 95 2.88 6.22 -20.15
C THR A 95 3.61 5.49 -19.03
N ASP A 96 4.41 6.21 -18.24
CA ASP A 96 5.15 5.75 -17.06
C ASP A 96 5.53 6.94 -16.19
N SER A 97 6.20 6.69 -15.06
CA SER A 97 6.76 7.70 -14.16
C SER A 97 8.17 7.31 -13.73
N GLU A 98 8.94 8.26 -13.19
CA GLU A 98 10.31 8.01 -12.74
C GLU A 98 10.39 6.95 -11.63
N ILE A 99 9.46 6.98 -10.68
CA ILE A 99 9.51 6.09 -9.51
C ILE A 99 8.92 4.70 -9.76
N ARG A 100 7.98 4.58 -10.71
CA ARG A 100 7.19 3.37 -10.89
C ARG A 100 8.00 2.11 -11.25
N PRO A 101 9.04 2.18 -12.11
CA PRO A 101 9.87 1.01 -12.41
C PRO A 101 10.58 0.40 -11.19
N GLY A 102 10.85 1.22 -10.15
CA GLY A 102 11.48 0.78 -8.90
C GLY A 102 10.49 0.27 -7.84
N LEU A 103 9.19 0.23 -8.12
CA LEU A 103 8.18 -0.20 -7.16
C LEU A 103 7.90 -1.70 -7.25
N TYR A 104 7.90 -2.37 -6.09
CA TYR A 104 7.56 -3.79 -6.00
C TYR A 104 6.64 -4.08 -4.80
N PRO A 105 5.51 -4.77 -4.98
CA PRO A 105 4.91 -5.12 -6.28
C PRO A 105 4.50 -3.88 -7.06
N GLN A 106 4.53 -3.98 -8.40
CA GLN A 106 4.22 -2.83 -9.24
C GLN A 106 2.75 -2.40 -9.08
N PRO A 107 2.48 -1.10 -8.84
CA PRO A 107 1.13 -0.58 -8.70
C PRO A 107 0.31 -0.78 -9.99
N PRO A 108 -1.00 -1.07 -9.90
CA PRO A 108 -1.85 -1.14 -11.08
C PRO A 108 -1.99 0.23 -11.76
N ASN A 109 -2.05 0.25 -13.07
CA ASN A 109 -2.43 1.44 -13.83
C ASN A 109 -3.95 1.64 -13.73
N LEU A 110 -4.38 2.58 -12.88
CA LEU A 110 -5.80 2.82 -12.59
C LEU A 110 -6.55 3.53 -13.73
N SER A 111 -5.85 4.04 -14.74
CA SER A 111 -6.49 4.51 -15.98
C SER A 111 -7.01 3.36 -16.85
N ARG A 112 -6.58 2.13 -16.57
CA ARG A 112 -6.88 0.95 -17.41
C ARG A 112 -7.67 -0.13 -16.69
N VAL A 113 -7.67 -0.13 -15.36
CA VAL A 113 -8.33 -1.18 -14.57
C VAL A 113 -9.43 -0.59 -13.69
N ARG A 114 -10.56 -1.31 -13.61
CA ARG A 114 -11.63 -0.99 -12.67
C ARG A 114 -11.32 -1.64 -11.33
N VAL A 115 -11.61 -0.91 -10.27
CA VAL A 115 -11.45 -1.39 -8.89
C VAL A 115 -12.80 -1.43 -8.19
N ASP A 116 -12.98 -2.41 -7.32
CA ASP A 116 -14.16 -2.47 -6.45
C ASP A 116 -14.13 -1.29 -5.47
N PRO A 117 -15.23 -0.53 -5.32
CA PRO A 117 -15.25 0.68 -4.49
C PRO A 117 -14.89 0.45 -3.02
N LYS A 118 -15.39 -0.64 -2.42
CA LYS A 118 -15.12 -0.97 -1.02
C LYS A 118 -13.64 -1.30 -0.82
N GLN A 119 -13.09 -2.12 -1.72
CA GLN A 119 -11.68 -2.51 -1.65
C GLN A 119 -10.75 -1.33 -1.94
N ALA A 120 -11.12 -0.45 -2.88
CA ALA A 120 -10.39 0.77 -3.16
C ALA A 120 -10.37 1.70 -1.96
N PHE A 121 -11.52 1.95 -1.34
CA PHE A 121 -11.59 2.76 -0.12
C PHE A 121 -10.69 2.20 0.99
N TRP A 122 -10.82 0.90 1.26
CA TRP A 122 -10.01 0.28 2.31
C TRP A 122 -8.51 0.38 2.02
N ALA A 123 -8.10 0.08 0.78
CA ALA A 123 -6.69 0.13 0.37
C ALA A 123 -6.11 1.56 0.41
N ILE A 124 -6.88 2.57 0.03
CA ILE A 124 -6.47 3.98 0.12
C ILE A 124 -6.35 4.39 1.60
N LYS A 125 -7.38 4.11 2.40
CA LYS A 125 -7.41 4.51 3.80
C LYS A 125 -6.29 3.88 4.63
N HIS A 126 -6.06 2.58 4.48
CA HIS A 126 -5.16 1.80 5.32
C HIS A 126 -3.78 1.54 4.71
N GLY A 127 -3.61 1.83 3.43
CA GLY A 127 -2.38 1.48 2.71
C GLY A 127 -2.17 -0.02 2.57
N ILE A 128 -1.01 -0.41 2.07
CA ILE A 128 -0.64 -1.82 1.92
C ILE A 128 0.75 -2.03 2.50
N LYS A 129 0.85 -2.83 3.56
CA LYS A 129 2.12 -3.15 4.23
C LYS A 129 3.15 -3.70 3.24
N MET A 130 4.40 -3.31 3.44
CA MET A 130 5.56 -3.73 2.63
C MET A 130 5.39 -3.39 1.14
N SER A 131 4.70 -2.29 0.85
CA SER A 131 4.59 -1.71 -0.48
C SER A 131 4.70 -0.19 -0.39
N ALA A 132 4.80 0.49 -1.55
CA ALA A 132 4.85 1.94 -1.62
C ALA A 132 3.47 2.62 -1.42
N MET A 133 2.39 1.86 -1.21
CA MET A 133 1.05 2.43 -1.00
C MET A 133 0.88 2.89 0.45
N PRO A 134 0.89 4.20 0.74
CA PRO A 134 0.75 4.72 2.09
C PRO A 134 -0.69 4.63 2.61
N ALA A 135 -0.86 4.77 3.92
CA ALA A 135 -2.17 4.84 4.57
C ALA A 135 -2.66 6.30 4.59
N TRP A 136 -3.41 6.69 3.58
CA TRP A 136 -3.91 8.06 3.43
C TRP A 136 -4.92 8.48 4.51
N GLY A 137 -5.56 7.53 5.18
CA GLY A 137 -6.42 7.80 6.33
C GLY A 137 -5.72 8.39 7.56
N ALA A 138 -4.39 8.48 7.55
CA ALA A 138 -3.62 9.18 8.57
C ALA A 138 -3.67 10.73 8.41
N SER A 139 -3.93 11.21 7.19
CA SER A 139 -3.94 12.64 6.83
C SER A 139 -5.23 13.11 6.15
N HIS A 140 -6.08 12.20 5.73
CA HIS A 140 -7.33 12.51 5.01
C HIS A 140 -8.51 11.85 5.68
N ASP A 141 -9.64 12.54 5.75
CA ASP A 141 -10.89 12.01 6.27
C ASP A 141 -11.57 11.04 5.28
N ASP A 142 -12.58 10.33 5.77
CA ASP A 142 -13.31 9.34 4.98
C ASP A 142 -14.05 9.97 3.77
N ALA A 143 -14.52 11.20 3.90
CA ALA A 143 -15.21 11.91 2.82
C ALA A 143 -14.24 12.23 1.67
N THR A 144 -13.03 12.67 1.99
CA THR A 144 -11.97 12.91 1.00
C THR A 144 -11.55 11.60 0.33
N ILE A 145 -11.39 10.51 1.09
CA ILE A 145 -11.07 9.20 0.51
C ILE A 145 -12.19 8.69 -0.40
N TRP A 146 -13.46 8.85 -0.01
CA TRP A 146 -14.59 8.50 -0.88
C TRP A 146 -14.64 9.35 -2.17
N SER A 147 -14.17 10.60 -2.13
CA SER A 147 -14.05 11.42 -3.35
C SER A 147 -13.03 10.80 -4.33
N MET A 148 -11.88 10.36 -3.83
CA MET A 148 -10.90 9.63 -4.66
C MET A 148 -11.52 8.37 -5.27
N VAL A 149 -12.25 7.58 -4.47
CA VAL A 149 -12.93 6.36 -4.95
C VAL A 149 -13.98 6.69 -6.01
N ALA A 150 -14.75 7.78 -5.85
CA ALA A 150 -15.73 8.23 -6.84
C ALA A 150 -15.05 8.56 -8.18
N PHE A 151 -13.94 9.27 -8.14
CA PHE A 151 -13.15 9.53 -9.33
C PHE A 151 -12.60 8.24 -9.98
N LEU A 152 -12.11 7.29 -9.18
CA LEU A 152 -11.61 6.01 -9.69
C LEU A 152 -12.67 5.19 -10.45
N GLN A 153 -13.97 5.41 -10.20
CA GLN A 153 -15.03 4.74 -10.97
C GLN A 153 -15.19 5.37 -12.38
N LYS A 154 -14.70 6.59 -12.59
CA LYS A 154 -14.77 7.31 -13.88
C LYS A 154 -13.47 7.27 -14.67
N LEU A 155 -12.33 7.09 -14.00
CA LEU A 155 -11.01 7.16 -14.59
C LEU A 155 -10.73 6.12 -15.70
N PRO A 156 -11.15 4.83 -15.57
CA PRO A 156 -10.87 3.84 -16.62
C PRO A 156 -11.59 4.14 -17.93
N GLY A 157 -10.80 4.34 -18.98
CA GLY A 157 -11.29 4.69 -20.31
C GLY A 157 -11.45 6.19 -20.56
N MET A 158 -11.14 7.04 -19.59
CA MET A 158 -11.10 8.49 -19.76
C MET A 158 -9.99 8.87 -20.74
N SER A 159 -10.27 9.75 -21.67
CA SER A 159 -9.26 10.28 -22.58
C SER A 159 -8.29 11.24 -21.88
N ALA A 160 -7.13 11.46 -22.48
CA ALA A 160 -6.15 12.41 -21.96
C ALA A 160 -6.71 13.84 -21.85
N GLN A 161 -7.60 14.24 -22.76
CA GLN A 161 -8.20 15.58 -22.73
C GLN A 161 -9.24 15.68 -21.60
N GLU A 162 -10.15 14.72 -21.49
CA GLU A 162 -11.14 14.68 -20.39
C GLU A 162 -10.47 14.71 -19.01
N TYR A 163 -9.36 13.97 -18.85
CA TYR A 163 -8.58 13.99 -17.62
C TYR A 163 -8.01 15.38 -17.32
N LYS A 164 -7.38 16.05 -18.30
CA LYS A 164 -6.87 17.41 -18.12
C LYS A 164 -7.96 18.39 -17.75
N ASP A 165 -9.11 18.31 -18.43
CA ASP A 165 -10.22 19.22 -18.23
C ASP A 165 -10.86 19.06 -16.84
N ILE A 166 -10.99 17.84 -16.33
CA ILE A 166 -11.54 17.62 -14.98
C ILE A 166 -10.57 18.06 -13.90
N VAL A 167 -9.28 17.75 -14.03
CA VAL A 167 -8.24 18.15 -13.06
C VAL A 167 -8.11 19.69 -13.04
N ALA A 168 -8.16 20.36 -14.18
CA ALA A 168 -8.07 21.83 -14.24
C ALA A 168 -9.24 22.53 -13.53
N ARG A 169 -10.38 21.85 -13.36
CA ARG A 169 -11.57 22.39 -12.67
C ARG A 169 -11.64 21.95 -11.20
N ALA A 170 -10.79 21.02 -10.77
CA ALA A 170 -10.79 20.52 -9.41
C ALA A 170 -10.47 21.64 -8.41
N PRO A 171 -11.11 21.68 -7.25
CA PRO A 171 -10.74 22.61 -6.18
C PRO A 171 -9.29 22.36 -5.75
N PRO A 172 -8.60 23.41 -5.25
CA PRO A 172 -7.32 23.21 -4.58
C PRO A 172 -7.44 22.19 -3.46
N ASP A 173 -6.35 21.48 -3.18
CA ASP A 173 -6.30 20.53 -2.08
C ASP A 173 -6.22 21.30 -0.75
N GLU A 174 -7.33 21.39 -0.04
CA GLU A 174 -7.43 22.08 1.25
C GLU A 174 -6.58 21.37 2.33
N ASP A 175 -6.36 20.06 2.18
CA ASP A 175 -5.58 19.27 3.14
C ASP A 175 -4.06 19.49 2.98
N MET A 176 -3.59 19.97 1.81
CA MET A 176 -2.18 20.30 1.58
C MET A 176 -1.78 21.67 2.16
N ASP A 177 -2.71 22.61 2.29
CA ASP A 177 -2.44 23.94 2.88
C ASP A 177 -2.25 23.87 4.42
N MET A 178 -2.82 22.89 5.09
CA MET A 178 -2.68 22.70 6.54
C MET A 178 -1.24 22.34 6.96
N GLY A 179 -0.41 21.83 6.04
CA GLY A 179 1.00 21.51 6.29
C GLY A 179 1.93 22.74 6.33
N ALA A 180 1.54 23.85 5.74
CA ALA A 180 2.34 25.07 5.73
C ALA A 180 2.24 25.87 7.03
N GLU A 181 1.13 25.73 7.77
CA GLU A 181 0.89 26.44 9.03
C GLU A 181 1.35 25.66 10.28
N ALA A 182 1.57 24.36 10.15
CA ALA A 182 1.99 23.47 11.26
C ALA A 182 3.52 23.24 11.35
N ALA A 183 4.35 24.00 10.63
CA ALA A 183 5.80 23.98 10.81
C ALA A 183 6.21 24.80 12.04
N ALA A 184 5.74 24.40 13.23
CA ALA A 184 6.40 24.78 14.48
C ALA A 184 7.83 24.22 14.46
N PRO A 185 8.86 24.98 14.90
CA PRO A 185 10.23 24.51 14.88
C PRO A 185 10.34 23.20 15.65
N ALA A 186 10.92 22.20 15.02
CA ALA A 186 11.16 20.89 15.64
C ALA A 186 11.93 21.09 16.95
N PRO A 187 11.56 20.40 18.05
CA PRO A 187 12.34 20.45 19.28
C PRO A 187 13.76 20.01 18.99
N PRO A 188 14.78 20.61 19.66
CA PRO A 188 16.15 20.27 19.41
C PRO A 188 16.38 18.78 19.64
N HIS A 189 16.97 18.13 18.66
CA HIS A 189 17.41 16.75 18.79
C HIS A 189 18.38 16.67 19.97
N HIS A 190 18.02 15.96 21.03
CA HIS A 190 18.94 15.56 22.04
C HIS A 190 19.91 14.54 21.41
N ASP A 191 21.12 15.02 21.11
CA ASP A 191 22.26 14.15 20.84
C ASP A 191 22.52 13.30 22.09
N ASN A 192 21.98 12.10 22.10
CA ASN A 192 22.44 11.06 23.00
C ASN A 192 23.83 10.61 22.49
N GLY A 193 24.86 11.23 23.02
CA GLY A 193 26.25 10.86 22.81
C GLY A 193 26.44 9.36 23.03
N GLY A 194 26.50 8.59 21.92
CA GLY A 194 26.92 7.21 21.92
C GLY A 194 28.39 7.14 22.35
N ALA A 195 28.64 6.44 23.44
CA ALA A 195 29.98 6.05 23.84
C ALA A 195 30.60 5.15 22.75
N PRO A 196 31.91 5.23 22.50
CA PRO A 196 32.58 4.39 21.53
C PRO A 196 32.66 2.96 22.07
N ASP A 197 32.03 2.01 21.36
CA ASP A 197 32.23 0.59 21.60
C ASP A 197 33.65 0.21 21.22
N ALA A 198 34.46 -0.09 22.23
CA ALA A 198 35.74 -0.79 22.11
C ALA A 198 35.47 -2.31 22.13
N HIS A 199 36.05 -3.00 21.15
CA HIS A 199 36.27 -4.42 20.87
C HIS A 199 35.44 -5.05 19.78
#